data_f197e03771edbf019b8f0e9c9edb4283
#
_entry.id   f197e03771edbf019b8f0e9c9edb4283
#
_cell.length_a   1.000
_cell.length_b   1.000
_cell.length_c   1.000
_cell.angle_alpha   90.00
_cell.angle_beta   90.00
_cell.angle_gamma   90.00
#
_symmetry.space_group_name_H-M   'P 1'
#
loop_
_entity.id
_entity.type
_entity.pdbx_description
1 polymer ?
#
loop_
_entity_poly.entity_id
_entity_poly.type
_entity_poly.pdbx_seq_one_letter_code
_entity_poly.pdbx_strand_id
1 'polypeptide(L)'
;MLTDGKHRPGSVKMGYYALRFLFCNIYHKEWAKAYLPTPKVAKTLPLVLSQDEVTDVLGAIRNFKHRTAIMFIYSTGARVSECVNIRLTDIDSKRGQVNIQEGKGLKQRKVPLSPVLLSLLRSYFKKYKPQHYLFEGAGGKGTHLGVAAVREICKKARYGTPRIKKAYTPHTFRHCFATHHLEHGTNLLVIQRLMGHADLSNTLKYLHVQQLNPDQVINPLDKLNGLEGLCKDK
;
A
#
# COMPACT_ATOMS: atom_id res chain seq x y z
N MET A 1 28.06 -16.17 11.63
CA MET A 1 27.20 -14.96 11.64
C MET A 1 25.86 -15.12 10.92
N LEU A 2 25.70 -16.00 9.96
CA LEU A 2 24.43 -16.21 9.23
C LEU A 2 23.46 -17.19 9.93
N THR A 3 23.89 -17.87 10.99
CA THR A 3 23.16 -18.96 11.64
C THR A 3 22.56 -18.62 13.01
N ASP A 4 22.89 -17.47 13.62
CA ASP A 4 22.50 -17.18 15.01
C ASP A 4 21.06 -16.66 15.20
N GLY A 5 20.24 -16.62 14.16
CA GLY A 5 18.82 -16.21 14.27
C GLY A 5 18.58 -14.76 14.76
N LYS A 6 19.63 -14.02 15.13
CA LYS A 6 19.53 -12.65 15.69
C LYS A 6 19.18 -11.57 14.67
N HIS A 7 19.39 -11.83 13.38
CA HIS A 7 19.15 -10.83 12.32
C HIS A 7 18.00 -11.22 11.39
N ARG A 8 17.18 -10.22 11.03
CA ARG A 8 16.12 -10.44 10.06
C ARG A 8 16.71 -10.77 8.68
N PRO A 9 16.16 -11.73 7.93
CA PRO A 9 16.70 -12.15 6.62
C PRO A 9 16.91 -11.00 5.63
N GLY A 10 16.04 -9.99 5.65
CA GLY A 10 16.21 -8.78 4.83
C GLY A 10 17.43 -7.94 5.19
N SER A 11 17.76 -7.82 6.49
CA SER A 11 18.96 -7.11 6.96
C SER A 11 20.23 -7.85 6.57
N VAL A 12 20.22 -9.18 6.64
CA VAL A 12 21.33 -10.02 6.18
C VAL A 12 21.58 -9.84 4.70
N LYS A 13 20.51 -9.81 3.89
CA LYS A 13 20.60 -9.57 2.44
C LYS A 13 21.15 -8.18 2.11
N MET A 14 20.76 -7.16 2.88
CA MET A 14 21.30 -5.80 2.73
C MET A 14 22.78 -5.76 3.06
N GLY A 15 23.21 -6.36 4.17
CA GLY A 15 24.64 -6.48 4.53
C GLY A 15 25.45 -7.20 3.45
N TYR A 16 24.92 -8.28 2.89
CA TYR A 16 25.54 -8.98 1.77
C TYR A 16 25.80 -8.07 0.57
N TYR A 17 24.80 -7.30 0.14
CA TYR A 17 24.97 -6.39 -1.00
C TYR A 17 25.89 -5.20 -0.69
N ALA A 18 25.89 -4.70 0.54
CA ALA A 18 26.82 -3.65 0.98
C ALA A 18 28.28 -4.12 0.94
N LEU A 19 28.53 -5.34 1.45
CA LEU A 19 29.87 -5.96 1.36
C LEU A 19 30.27 -6.21 -0.08
N ARG A 20 29.38 -6.74 -0.92
CA ARG A 20 29.65 -6.97 -2.33
C ARG A 20 29.98 -5.67 -3.05
N PHE A 21 29.24 -4.58 -2.78
CA PHE A 21 29.53 -3.26 -3.34
C PHE A 21 30.93 -2.78 -2.92
N LEU A 22 31.26 -2.89 -1.65
CA LEU A 22 32.56 -2.50 -1.12
C LEU A 22 33.70 -3.26 -1.82
N PHE A 23 33.60 -4.60 -1.90
CA PHE A 23 34.64 -5.42 -2.53
C PHE A 23 34.78 -5.16 -4.03
N CYS A 24 33.66 -5.11 -4.78
CA CYS A 24 33.71 -4.95 -6.23
C CYS A 24 34.05 -3.52 -6.65
N ASN A 25 33.50 -2.50 -5.99
CA ASN A 25 33.59 -1.11 -6.49
C ASN A 25 34.66 -0.27 -5.76
N ILE A 26 35.00 -0.61 -4.52
CA ILE A 26 36.01 0.13 -3.75
C ILE A 26 37.36 -0.58 -3.79
N TYR A 27 37.39 -1.88 -3.53
CA TYR A 27 38.63 -2.66 -3.54
C TYR A 27 38.97 -3.28 -4.90
N HIS A 28 38.08 -3.13 -5.91
CA HIS A 28 38.22 -3.70 -7.27
C HIS A 28 38.58 -5.19 -7.27
N LYS A 29 38.07 -5.94 -6.28
CA LYS A 29 38.27 -7.39 -6.14
C LYS A 29 37.04 -8.14 -6.64
N GLU A 30 37.28 -9.33 -7.20
CA GLU A 30 36.18 -10.21 -7.60
C GLU A 30 35.39 -10.71 -6.36
N TRP A 31 34.06 -10.74 -6.51
CA TRP A 31 33.17 -11.28 -5.48
C TRP A 31 33.12 -12.81 -5.57
N ALA A 32 33.70 -13.48 -4.60
CA ALA A 32 33.73 -14.94 -4.54
C ALA A 32 32.36 -15.53 -4.12
N LYS A 33 31.44 -15.68 -5.10
CA LYS A 33 30.10 -16.26 -4.85
C LYS A 33 30.13 -17.68 -4.26
N ALA A 34 31.21 -18.41 -4.48
CA ALA A 34 31.38 -19.76 -3.93
C ALA A 34 31.47 -19.77 -2.39
N TYR A 35 32.08 -18.74 -1.81
CA TYR A 35 32.27 -18.65 -0.36
C TYR A 35 31.16 -17.85 0.35
N LEU A 36 30.51 -16.92 -0.38
CA LEU A 36 29.45 -16.08 0.16
C LEU A 36 28.23 -16.14 -0.78
N PRO A 37 27.40 -17.19 -0.69
CA PRO A 37 26.20 -17.32 -1.50
C PRO A 37 25.19 -16.24 -1.13
N THR A 38 24.41 -15.79 -2.12
CA THR A 38 23.36 -14.79 -1.89
C THR A 38 22.32 -15.33 -0.89
N PRO A 39 22.04 -14.62 0.21
CA PRO A 39 21.06 -15.06 1.19
C PRO A 39 19.67 -15.21 0.57
N LYS A 40 19.08 -16.40 0.70
CA LYS A 40 17.70 -16.65 0.28
C LYS A 40 16.77 -16.06 1.33
N VAL A 41 15.92 -15.13 0.90
CA VAL A 41 14.85 -14.56 1.74
C VAL A 41 13.54 -15.16 1.26
N ALA A 42 12.83 -15.85 2.15
CA ALA A 42 11.51 -16.36 1.85
C ALA A 42 10.58 -15.17 1.51
N LYS A 43 9.87 -15.27 0.40
CA LYS A 43 8.84 -14.29 0.03
C LYS A 43 7.64 -14.51 0.95
N THR A 44 7.48 -13.67 1.95
CA THR A 44 6.26 -13.66 2.76
C THR A 44 5.15 -12.92 2.00
N LEU A 45 3.96 -13.50 2.00
CA LEU A 45 2.77 -12.81 1.46
C LEU A 45 2.49 -11.54 2.27
N PRO A 46 2.01 -10.47 1.62
CA PRO A 46 1.63 -9.26 2.33
C PRO A 46 0.49 -9.55 3.31
N LEU A 47 0.60 -8.98 4.50
CA LEU A 47 -0.49 -9.01 5.47
C LEU A 47 -1.63 -8.14 4.95
N VAL A 48 -2.83 -8.72 4.84
CA VAL A 48 -4.05 -8.03 4.44
C VAL A 48 -5.11 -8.20 5.53
N LEU A 49 -5.85 -7.13 5.81
CA LEU A 49 -7.04 -7.13 6.65
C LEU A 49 -8.26 -7.34 5.74
N SER A 50 -9.29 -8.01 6.22
CA SER A 50 -10.59 -8.02 5.55
C SER A 50 -11.24 -6.63 5.60
N GLN A 51 -12.31 -6.41 4.82
CA GLN A 51 -13.02 -5.12 4.83
C GLN A 51 -13.64 -4.83 6.20
N ASP A 52 -14.16 -5.87 6.89
CA ASP A 52 -14.69 -5.75 8.25
C ASP A 52 -13.58 -5.41 9.26
N GLU A 53 -12.42 -6.10 9.17
CA GLU A 53 -11.26 -5.78 10.01
C GLU A 53 -10.76 -4.35 9.79
N VAL A 54 -10.78 -3.86 8.54
CA VAL A 54 -10.44 -2.45 8.23
C VAL A 54 -11.43 -1.51 8.92
N THR A 55 -12.72 -1.80 8.84
CA THR A 55 -13.79 -1.00 9.47
C THR A 55 -13.61 -0.96 11.00
N ASP A 56 -13.35 -2.11 11.63
CA ASP A 56 -13.10 -2.20 13.06
C ASP A 56 -11.89 -1.36 13.50
N VAL A 57 -10.78 -1.45 12.75
CA VAL A 57 -9.58 -0.65 13.05
C VAL A 57 -9.85 0.84 12.91
N LEU A 58 -10.55 1.26 11.85
CA LEU A 58 -10.91 2.66 11.65
C LEU A 58 -11.83 3.17 12.76
N GLY A 59 -12.78 2.34 13.23
CA GLY A 59 -13.65 2.63 14.36
C GLY A 59 -12.90 2.79 15.67
N ALA A 60 -11.85 2.01 15.91
CA ALA A 60 -11.00 2.09 17.11
C ALA A 60 -10.14 3.36 17.17
N ILE A 61 -9.91 4.07 16.06
CA ILE A 61 -9.15 5.31 16.02
C ILE A 61 -10.05 6.48 16.39
N ARG A 62 -10.08 6.87 17.67
CA ARG A 62 -10.96 7.94 18.17
C ARG A 62 -10.63 9.32 17.63
N ASN A 63 -9.33 9.65 17.47
CA ASN A 63 -8.92 10.96 16.96
C ASN A 63 -9.25 11.10 15.48
N PHE A 64 -10.08 12.11 15.15
CA PHE A 64 -10.60 12.30 13.78
C PHE A 64 -9.49 12.57 12.75
N LYS A 65 -8.46 13.38 13.07
CA LYS A 65 -7.29 13.61 12.19
C LYS A 65 -6.57 12.30 11.89
N HIS A 66 -6.30 11.50 12.92
CA HIS A 66 -5.60 10.24 12.80
C HIS A 66 -6.38 9.22 11.97
N ARG A 67 -7.68 9.10 12.22
CA ARG A 67 -8.57 8.24 11.45
C ARG A 67 -8.62 8.66 9.98
N THR A 68 -8.76 9.97 9.72
CA THR A 68 -8.77 10.52 8.35
C THR A 68 -7.47 10.22 7.61
N ALA A 69 -6.31 10.30 8.28
CA ALA A 69 -5.02 9.96 7.66
C ALA A 69 -4.92 8.46 7.26
N ILE A 70 -5.41 7.56 8.09
CA ILE A 70 -5.44 6.12 7.74
C ILE A 70 -6.46 5.84 6.64
N MET A 71 -7.65 6.45 6.69
CA MET A 71 -8.66 6.35 5.61
C MET A 71 -8.12 6.89 4.29
N PHE A 72 -7.33 7.97 4.32
CA PHE A 72 -6.65 8.51 3.14
C PHE A 72 -5.68 7.47 2.54
N ILE A 73 -4.84 6.84 3.36
CA ILE A 73 -3.92 5.78 2.90
C ILE A 73 -4.69 4.61 2.28
N TYR A 74 -5.76 4.16 2.94
CA TYR A 74 -6.60 3.05 2.47
C TYR A 74 -7.32 3.37 1.16
N SER A 75 -7.84 4.59 1.00
CA SER A 75 -8.60 5.01 -0.18
C SER A 75 -7.73 5.35 -1.40
N THR A 76 -6.47 5.75 -1.19
CA THR A 76 -5.57 6.21 -2.27
C THR A 76 -4.40 5.27 -2.55
N GLY A 77 -4.17 4.30 -1.69
CA GLY A 77 -2.99 3.46 -1.73
C GLY A 77 -1.67 4.23 -1.53
N ALA A 78 -1.72 5.43 -0.95
CA ALA A 78 -0.53 6.24 -0.72
C ALA A 78 0.46 5.56 0.23
N ARG A 79 1.76 5.79 0.03
CA ARG A 79 2.79 5.46 1.04
C ARG A 79 2.61 6.39 2.24
N VAL A 80 3.03 5.95 3.42
CA VAL A 80 2.93 6.79 4.63
C VAL A 80 3.66 8.12 4.47
N SER A 81 4.81 8.14 3.80
CA SER A 81 5.56 9.37 3.48
C SER A 81 4.80 10.29 2.52
N GLU A 82 4.09 9.74 1.55
CA GLU A 82 3.24 10.49 0.62
C GLU A 82 2.04 11.08 1.36
N CYS A 83 1.38 10.29 2.21
CA CYS A 83 0.24 10.75 3.01
C CYS A 83 0.58 11.94 3.90
N VAL A 84 1.73 11.92 4.60
CA VAL A 84 2.08 13.02 5.50
C VAL A 84 2.51 14.29 4.75
N ASN A 85 3.05 14.14 3.53
CA ASN A 85 3.48 15.25 2.70
C ASN A 85 2.39 15.81 1.76
N ILE A 86 1.17 15.22 1.76
CA ILE A 86 0.07 15.67 0.91
C ILE A 86 -0.33 17.11 1.25
N ARG A 87 -0.45 17.95 0.23
CA ARG A 87 -0.83 19.34 0.36
C ARG A 87 -2.31 19.54 0.03
N LEU A 88 -2.90 20.63 0.49
CA LEU A 88 -4.27 20.98 0.13
C LEU A 88 -4.44 21.15 -1.39
N THR A 89 -3.44 21.70 -2.06
CA THR A 89 -3.40 21.90 -3.52
C THR A 89 -3.35 20.59 -4.32
N ASP A 90 -3.01 19.48 -3.67
CA ASP A 90 -2.94 18.17 -4.32
C ASP A 90 -4.33 17.51 -4.43
N ILE A 91 -5.35 18.07 -3.75
CA ILE A 91 -6.73 17.57 -3.79
C ILE A 91 -7.53 18.35 -4.83
N ASP A 92 -7.73 17.73 -6.00
CA ASP A 92 -8.58 18.30 -7.06
C ASP A 92 -10.01 17.77 -6.94
N SER A 93 -10.83 18.46 -6.18
CA SER A 93 -12.24 18.09 -5.97
C SER A 93 -13.10 18.29 -7.23
N LYS A 94 -12.70 19.16 -8.16
CA LYS A 94 -13.45 19.39 -9.42
C LYS A 94 -13.26 18.23 -10.39
N ARG A 95 -12.04 17.70 -10.48
CA ARG A 95 -11.72 16.54 -11.33
C ARG A 95 -11.87 15.20 -10.62
N GLY A 96 -12.19 15.21 -9.32
CA GLY A 96 -12.28 13.98 -8.53
C GLY A 96 -10.97 13.21 -8.44
N GLN A 97 -9.85 13.91 -8.24
CA GLN A 97 -8.51 13.31 -8.25
C GLN A 97 -7.64 13.81 -7.10
N VAL A 98 -6.71 12.96 -6.67
CA VAL A 98 -5.62 13.30 -5.76
C VAL A 98 -4.29 13.18 -6.50
N ASN A 99 -3.49 14.23 -6.48
CA ASN A 99 -2.16 14.24 -7.07
C ASN A 99 -1.14 13.79 -6.02
N ILE A 100 -0.65 12.56 -6.11
CA ILE A 100 0.37 12.05 -5.19
C ILE A 100 1.74 12.27 -5.81
N GLN A 101 2.57 13.05 -5.11
CA GLN A 101 3.94 13.34 -5.50
C GLN A 101 4.87 12.27 -4.93
N GLU A 102 5.63 11.60 -5.79
CA GLU A 102 6.73 10.74 -5.35
C GLU A 102 7.97 11.61 -5.15
N GLY A 103 8.52 11.68 -3.92
CA GLY A 103 9.77 12.31 -3.52
C GLY A 103 10.42 13.35 -4.47
N LYS A 104 11.52 13.98 -4.10
CA LYS A 104 12.18 15.00 -4.94
C LYS A 104 12.53 14.45 -6.34
N GLY A 105 11.80 14.94 -7.37
CA GLY A 105 12.12 14.69 -8.79
C GLY A 105 11.52 13.44 -9.42
N LEU A 106 10.65 12.68 -8.72
CA LEU A 106 10.04 11.45 -9.25
C LEU A 106 8.59 11.65 -9.69
N LYS A 107 8.13 10.75 -10.55
CA LYS A 107 6.84 10.77 -11.26
C LYS A 107 5.65 11.04 -10.33
N GLN A 108 4.85 12.04 -10.67
CA GLN A 108 3.54 12.25 -10.07
C GLN A 108 2.57 11.20 -10.57
N ARG A 109 1.67 10.75 -9.69
CA ARG A 109 0.53 9.93 -10.09
C ARG A 109 -0.78 10.53 -9.63
N LYS A 110 -1.81 10.35 -10.43
CA LYS A 110 -3.18 10.75 -10.11
C LYS A 110 -3.96 9.53 -9.65
N VAL A 111 -4.64 9.66 -8.53
CA VAL A 111 -5.49 8.61 -7.97
C VAL A 111 -6.92 9.15 -7.88
N PRO A 112 -7.95 8.36 -8.22
CA PRO A 112 -9.33 8.78 -8.05
C PRO A 112 -9.64 9.19 -6.61
N LEU A 113 -10.36 10.29 -6.45
CA LEU A 113 -10.85 10.76 -5.16
C LEU A 113 -12.25 10.22 -4.94
N SER A 114 -12.40 9.24 -4.05
CA SER A 114 -13.69 8.66 -3.68
C SER A 114 -14.62 9.76 -3.13
N PRO A 115 -15.92 9.76 -3.49
CA PRO A 115 -16.91 10.67 -2.91
C PRO A 115 -16.97 10.61 -1.39
N VAL A 116 -16.81 9.42 -0.81
CA VAL A 116 -16.75 9.22 0.65
C VAL A 116 -15.52 9.90 1.24
N LEU A 117 -14.34 9.71 0.60
CA LEU A 117 -13.12 10.39 1.05
C LEU A 117 -13.26 11.91 0.93
N LEU A 118 -13.82 12.42 -0.17
CA LEU A 118 -14.03 13.86 -0.36
C LEU A 118 -14.93 14.46 0.74
N SER A 119 -16.05 13.79 1.06
CA SER A 119 -16.94 14.22 2.15
C SER A 119 -16.22 14.26 3.49
N LEU A 120 -15.43 13.21 3.79
CA LEU A 120 -14.61 13.13 4.98
C LEU A 120 -13.58 14.26 5.05
N LEU A 121 -12.88 14.54 3.95
CA LEU A 121 -11.87 15.61 3.86
C LEU A 121 -12.50 16.99 4.01
N ARG A 122 -13.71 17.21 3.49
CA ARG A 122 -14.46 18.47 3.72
C ARG A 122 -14.80 18.67 5.20
N SER A 123 -15.29 17.62 5.87
CA SER A 123 -15.57 17.66 7.32
C SER A 123 -14.29 17.88 8.14
N TYR A 124 -13.19 17.20 7.73
CA TYR A 124 -11.88 17.40 8.32
C TYR A 124 -11.39 18.84 8.16
N PHE A 125 -11.48 19.41 6.95
CA PHE A 125 -11.08 20.78 6.66
C PHE A 125 -11.88 21.81 7.49
N LYS A 126 -13.20 21.65 7.60
CA LYS A 126 -14.06 22.52 8.43
C LYS A 126 -13.61 22.52 9.89
N LYS A 127 -13.21 21.35 10.43
CA LYS A 127 -12.82 21.20 11.84
C LYS A 127 -11.41 21.71 12.14
N TYR A 128 -10.42 21.38 11.31
CA TYR A 128 -9.01 21.61 11.60
C TYR A 128 -8.42 22.81 10.85
N LYS A 129 -9.06 23.27 9.77
CA LYS A 129 -8.64 24.42 8.94
C LYS A 129 -7.15 24.40 8.58
N PRO A 130 -6.62 23.28 8.05
CA PRO A 130 -5.22 23.18 7.68
C PRO A 130 -4.87 24.25 6.62
N GLN A 131 -3.62 24.73 6.60
CA GLN A 131 -3.21 25.83 5.73
C GLN A 131 -2.28 25.40 4.60
N HIS A 132 -1.42 24.43 4.83
CA HIS A 132 -0.44 24.00 3.84
C HIS A 132 -0.50 22.49 3.57
N TYR A 133 -0.18 21.70 4.60
CA TYR A 133 -0.31 20.25 4.52
C TYR A 133 -1.72 19.81 4.92
N LEU A 134 -2.25 18.79 4.23
CA LEU A 134 -3.57 18.26 4.59
C LEU A 134 -3.59 17.78 6.04
N PHE A 135 -2.51 17.10 6.49
CA PHE A 135 -2.36 16.62 7.86
C PHE A 135 -1.22 17.37 8.55
N GLU A 136 -1.55 18.53 9.14
CA GLU A 136 -0.58 19.32 9.89
C GLU A 136 -0.18 18.64 11.21
N GLY A 137 1.09 18.81 11.59
CA GLY A 137 1.68 18.30 12.82
C GLY A 137 1.37 19.15 14.05
N ALA A 138 1.92 18.74 15.20
CA ALA A 138 1.80 19.48 16.46
C ALA A 138 2.60 20.80 16.47
N GLY A 139 3.59 20.94 15.60
CA GLY A 139 4.39 22.18 15.46
C GLY A 139 3.66 23.35 14.78
N GLY A 140 2.37 23.20 14.46
CA GLY A 140 1.55 24.24 13.86
C GLY A 140 1.72 24.40 12.35
N LYS A 141 1.45 25.62 11.87
CA LYS A 141 1.43 25.95 10.43
C LYS A 141 2.75 25.62 9.74
N GLY A 142 2.65 24.95 8.61
CA GLY A 142 3.83 24.59 7.81
C GLY A 142 4.56 23.30 8.24
N THR A 143 4.13 22.66 9.31
CA THR A 143 4.62 21.33 9.71
C THR A 143 3.62 20.26 9.35
N HIS A 144 4.10 19.10 8.91
CA HIS A 144 3.24 17.96 8.60
C HIS A 144 3.23 16.92 9.74
N LEU A 145 2.21 16.07 9.76
CA LEU A 145 2.15 14.91 10.66
C LEU A 145 3.36 14.00 10.39
N GLY A 146 4.08 13.63 11.45
CA GLY A 146 5.28 12.78 11.30
C GLY A 146 4.95 11.34 10.89
N VAL A 147 5.81 10.72 10.08
CA VAL A 147 5.69 9.30 9.70
C VAL A 147 5.64 8.38 10.94
N ALA A 148 6.46 8.69 11.96
CA ALA A 148 6.46 7.96 13.22
C ALA A 148 5.10 8.04 13.94
N ALA A 149 4.47 9.23 13.93
CA ALA A 149 3.15 9.43 14.52
C ALA A 149 2.08 8.57 13.81
N VAL A 150 2.12 8.49 12.47
CA VAL A 150 1.17 7.62 11.71
C VAL A 150 1.37 6.14 12.04
N ARG A 151 2.60 5.69 12.24
CA ARG A 151 2.88 4.31 12.70
C ARG A 151 2.34 4.07 14.11
N GLU A 152 2.51 5.04 15.00
CA GLU A 152 2.02 4.95 16.37
C GLU A 152 0.49 4.92 16.45
N ILE A 153 -0.23 5.59 15.52
CA ILE A 153 -1.68 5.49 15.39
C ILE A 153 -2.10 4.03 15.19
N CYS A 154 -1.50 3.33 14.24
CA CYS A 154 -1.80 1.92 13.99
C CYS A 154 -1.46 1.04 15.20
N LYS A 155 -0.33 1.31 15.88
CA LYS A 155 0.07 0.59 17.08
C LYS A 155 -0.95 0.75 18.20
N LYS A 156 -1.40 1.98 18.45
CA LYS A 156 -2.44 2.26 19.47
C LYS A 156 -3.79 1.65 19.11
N ALA A 157 -4.18 1.67 17.82
CA ALA A 157 -5.44 1.08 17.37
C ALA A 157 -5.51 -0.44 17.64
N ARG A 158 -4.36 -1.16 17.68
CA ARG A 158 -4.33 -2.59 18.01
C ARG A 158 -4.87 -2.89 19.40
N TYR A 159 -4.69 -2.00 20.37
CA TYR A 159 -5.26 -2.16 21.71
C TYR A 159 -6.79 -2.08 21.71
N GLY A 160 -7.36 -1.30 20.77
CA GLY A 160 -8.80 -1.21 20.57
C GLY A 160 -9.41 -2.31 19.72
N THR A 161 -8.58 -3.18 19.12
CA THR A 161 -9.01 -4.27 18.23
C THR A 161 -8.39 -5.62 18.62
N PRO A 162 -8.61 -6.13 19.83
CA PRO A 162 -7.93 -7.32 20.36
C PRO A 162 -8.27 -8.61 19.58
N ARG A 163 -9.40 -8.62 18.86
CA ARG A 163 -9.80 -9.75 17.99
C ARG A 163 -8.90 -9.89 16.76
N ILE A 164 -8.30 -8.79 16.30
CA ILE A 164 -7.41 -8.79 15.13
C ILE A 164 -5.99 -9.15 15.59
N LYS A 165 -5.62 -10.43 15.46
CA LYS A 165 -4.28 -10.94 15.82
C LYS A 165 -3.15 -10.48 14.89
N LYS A 166 -3.50 -9.86 13.77
CA LYS A 166 -2.56 -9.40 12.74
C LYS A 166 -1.82 -8.13 13.18
N ALA A 167 -0.51 -8.09 12.97
CA ALA A 167 0.32 -6.91 13.32
C ALA A 167 0.28 -5.86 12.20
N TYR A 168 -0.85 -5.20 12.02
CA TYR A 168 -1.04 -4.22 10.95
C TYR A 168 -0.29 -2.90 11.17
N THR A 169 0.07 -2.25 10.07
CA THR A 169 0.83 -1.00 9.99
C THR A 169 0.17 -0.09 8.93
N PRO A 170 0.60 1.18 8.76
CA PRO A 170 0.11 1.98 7.62
C PRO A 170 0.33 1.32 6.26
N HIS A 171 1.41 0.55 6.08
CA HIS A 171 1.64 -0.22 4.85
C HIS A 171 0.61 -1.34 4.64
N THR A 172 0.07 -1.90 5.72
CA THR A 172 -1.01 -2.88 5.64
C THR A 172 -2.25 -2.30 4.96
N PHE A 173 -2.64 -1.06 5.28
CA PHE A 173 -3.77 -0.39 4.61
C PHE A 173 -3.52 -0.15 3.12
N ARG A 174 -2.28 0.17 2.74
CA ARG A 174 -1.89 0.24 1.34
C ARG A 174 -1.94 -1.15 0.66
N HIS A 175 -1.60 -2.22 1.37
CA HIS A 175 -1.77 -3.58 0.85
C HIS A 175 -3.25 -3.94 0.69
N CYS A 176 -4.09 -3.59 1.68
CA CYS A 176 -5.54 -3.76 1.61
C CYS A 176 -6.14 -3.01 0.42
N PHE A 177 -5.73 -1.76 0.15
CA PHE A 177 -6.15 -1.03 -1.05
C PHE A 177 -5.91 -1.86 -2.32
N ALA A 178 -4.70 -2.39 -2.52
CA ALA A 178 -4.38 -3.15 -3.72
C ALA A 178 -5.16 -4.47 -3.80
N THR A 179 -5.25 -5.20 -2.70
CA THR A 179 -5.92 -6.51 -2.66
C THR A 179 -7.43 -6.35 -2.85
N HIS A 180 -8.07 -5.41 -2.12
CA HIS A 180 -9.52 -5.20 -2.25
C HIS A 180 -9.90 -4.66 -3.64
N HIS A 181 -9.07 -3.81 -4.27
CA HIS A 181 -9.27 -3.43 -5.67
C HIS A 181 -9.21 -4.63 -6.61
N LEU A 182 -8.27 -5.54 -6.38
CA LEU A 182 -8.11 -6.75 -7.18
C LEU A 182 -9.32 -7.69 -6.99
N GLU A 183 -9.78 -7.88 -5.74
CA GLU A 183 -10.97 -8.66 -5.39
C GLU A 183 -12.25 -8.10 -6.06
N HIS A 184 -12.33 -6.78 -6.23
CA HIS A 184 -13.41 -6.11 -6.97
C HIS A 184 -13.18 -6.08 -8.50
N GLY A 185 -12.24 -6.86 -9.03
CA GLY A 185 -12.02 -7.01 -10.47
C GLY A 185 -11.23 -5.87 -11.13
N THR A 186 -10.62 -4.97 -10.35
CA THR A 186 -9.77 -3.92 -10.93
C THR A 186 -8.53 -4.54 -11.59
N ASN A 187 -8.25 -4.15 -12.84
CA ASN A 187 -7.12 -4.64 -13.59
C ASN A 187 -5.78 -4.36 -12.86
N LEU A 188 -4.91 -5.38 -12.82
CA LEU A 188 -3.62 -5.32 -12.13
C LEU A 188 -2.71 -4.18 -12.59
N LEU A 189 -2.72 -3.86 -13.90
CA LEU A 189 -1.94 -2.73 -14.44
C LEU A 189 -2.48 -1.37 -13.96
N VAL A 190 -3.80 -1.26 -13.75
CA VAL A 190 -4.42 -0.07 -13.15
C VAL A 190 -3.96 0.05 -11.71
N ILE A 191 -4.00 -1.04 -10.93
CA ILE A 191 -3.52 -1.06 -9.54
C ILE A 191 -2.04 -0.67 -9.48
N GLN A 192 -1.20 -1.20 -10.37
CA GLN A 192 0.22 -0.84 -10.48
C GLN A 192 0.40 0.68 -10.63
N ARG A 193 -0.35 1.29 -11.56
CA ARG A 193 -0.30 2.75 -11.81
C ARG A 193 -0.78 3.54 -10.59
N LEU A 194 -1.90 3.15 -9.98
CA LEU A 194 -2.45 3.81 -8.79
C LEU A 194 -1.48 3.74 -7.60
N MET A 195 -0.77 2.62 -7.44
CA MET A 195 0.22 2.46 -6.38
C MET A 195 1.58 3.11 -6.68
N GLY A 196 1.85 3.50 -7.93
CA GLY A 196 3.16 4.02 -8.33
C GLY A 196 4.26 2.98 -8.18
N HIS A 197 4.02 1.74 -8.58
CA HIS A 197 5.04 0.71 -8.62
C HIS A 197 5.79 0.77 -9.95
N ALA A 198 7.09 1.07 -9.90
CA ALA A 198 7.95 1.09 -11.07
C ALA A 198 8.08 -0.32 -11.70
N ASP A 199 8.07 -1.37 -10.85
CA ASP A 199 8.19 -2.76 -11.26
C ASP A 199 6.87 -3.50 -10.98
N LEU A 200 6.36 -4.20 -12.00
CA LEU A 200 5.15 -5.03 -11.91
C LEU A 200 5.29 -6.14 -10.87
N SER A 201 6.50 -6.66 -10.64
CA SER A 201 6.78 -7.69 -9.63
C SER A 201 6.30 -7.30 -8.23
N ASN A 202 6.32 -5.99 -7.93
CA ASN A 202 5.79 -5.43 -6.68
C ASN A 202 4.27 -5.50 -6.57
N THR A 203 3.57 -5.64 -7.70
CA THR A 203 2.10 -5.74 -7.75
C THR A 203 1.66 -7.20 -7.88
N LEU A 204 2.43 -8.04 -8.58
CA LEU A 204 2.14 -9.47 -8.76
C LEU A 204 1.96 -10.23 -7.44
N LYS A 205 2.59 -9.80 -6.35
CA LYS A 205 2.43 -10.41 -5.02
C LYS A 205 0.98 -10.39 -4.51
N TYR A 206 0.14 -9.50 -5.01
CA TYR A 206 -1.27 -9.42 -4.62
C TYR A 206 -2.12 -10.50 -5.31
N LEU A 207 -1.72 -11.02 -6.47
CA LEU A 207 -2.40 -12.14 -7.12
C LEU A 207 -2.42 -13.40 -6.25
N HIS A 208 -1.37 -13.63 -5.44
CA HIS A 208 -1.30 -14.78 -4.54
C HIS A 208 -2.22 -14.65 -3.32
N VAL A 209 -2.75 -13.45 -3.05
CA VAL A 209 -3.65 -13.18 -1.91
C VAL A 209 -5.11 -13.14 -2.37
N GLN A 210 -5.34 -12.93 -3.68
CA GLN A 210 -6.66 -12.92 -4.26
C GLN A 210 -7.29 -14.32 -4.16
N GLN A 211 -8.45 -14.40 -3.54
CA GLN A 211 -9.33 -15.56 -3.71
C GLN A 211 -10.02 -15.43 -5.07
N LEU A 212 -9.78 -16.42 -5.94
CA LEU A 212 -10.49 -16.51 -7.21
C LEU A 212 -11.97 -16.71 -6.88
N ASN A 213 -12.78 -15.71 -7.19
CA ASN A 213 -14.23 -15.86 -7.16
C ASN A 213 -14.65 -16.48 -8.50
N PRO A 214 -15.12 -17.75 -8.52
CA PRO A 214 -15.54 -18.43 -9.75
C PRO A 214 -16.59 -17.62 -10.55
N ASP A 215 -17.47 -16.90 -9.84
CA ASP A 215 -18.54 -16.10 -10.44
C ASP A 215 -18.02 -14.87 -11.24
N GLN A 216 -16.77 -14.49 -11.02
CA GLN A 216 -16.12 -13.41 -11.76
C GLN A 216 -15.33 -13.92 -12.99
N VAL A 217 -15.17 -15.23 -13.12
CA VAL A 217 -14.48 -15.85 -14.27
C VAL A 217 -15.51 -16.15 -15.34
N ILE A 218 -15.63 -15.23 -16.31
CA ILE A 218 -16.50 -15.45 -17.46
C ILE A 218 -15.79 -16.42 -18.41
N ASN A 219 -16.39 -17.59 -18.61
CA ASN A 219 -15.90 -18.53 -19.61
C ASN A 219 -16.08 -17.94 -21.01
N PRO A 220 -15.03 -17.88 -21.86
CA PRO A 220 -15.17 -17.36 -23.22
C PRO A 220 -16.24 -18.08 -24.05
N LEU A 221 -16.46 -19.38 -23.78
CA LEU A 221 -17.47 -20.18 -24.47
C LEU A 221 -18.89 -19.65 -24.21
N ASP A 222 -19.17 -19.17 -22.99
CA ASP A 222 -20.50 -18.63 -22.62
C ASP A 222 -20.82 -17.30 -23.31
N LYS A 223 -19.80 -16.67 -23.93
CA LYS A 223 -19.95 -15.42 -24.70
C LYS A 223 -20.07 -15.61 -26.20
N LEU A 224 -19.94 -16.83 -26.68
CA LEU A 224 -20.11 -17.11 -28.11
C LEU A 224 -21.60 -17.21 -28.45
N ASN A 225 -22.04 -16.39 -29.40
CA ASN A 225 -23.40 -16.45 -29.92
C ASN A 225 -23.52 -17.57 -30.96
N GLY A 226 -24.63 -18.27 -30.97
CA GLY A 226 -24.95 -19.27 -32.01
C GLY A 226 -24.49 -20.68 -31.73
N LEU A 227 -24.11 -21.02 -30.51
CA LEU A 227 -23.72 -22.39 -30.11
C LEU A 227 -24.89 -23.36 -29.92
N GLU A 228 -26.12 -22.88 -29.93
CA GLU A 228 -27.31 -23.71 -29.64
C GLU A 228 -27.49 -24.89 -30.61
N GLY A 229 -26.98 -24.75 -31.83
CA GLY A 229 -26.95 -25.82 -32.82
C GLY A 229 -25.82 -26.83 -32.74
N LEU A 230 -24.73 -26.46 -32.06
CA LEU A 230 -23.52 -27.29 -31.93
C LEU A 230 -23.52 -28.14 -30.65
N CYS A 231 -24.38 -27.83 -29.69
CA CYS A 231 -24.50 -28.57 -28.42
C CYS A 231 -25.50 -29.72 -28.44
N LYS A 232 -26.14 -30.00 -29.58
CA LYS A 232 -27.06 -31.16 -29.77
C LYS A 232 -26.32 -32.23 -30.54
N ASP A 233 -26.01 -33.34 -29.87
CA ASP A 233 -25.65 -34.59 -30.56
C ASP A 233 -26.80 -35.00 -31.46
N LYS A 234 -26.49 -35.28 -32.74
CA LYS A 234 -27.48 -35.81 -33.71
C LYS A 234 -27.67 -37.29 -33.49
#